data_3dc05d3e7fd22e4f3a36c4759f66cc4d
#
_entry.id   3dc05d3e7fd22e4f3a36c4759f66cc4d
#
_cell.length_a   1.000
_cell.length_b   1.000
_cell.length_c   1.000
_cell.angle_alpha   90.00
_cell.angle_beta   90.00
_cell.angle_gamma   90.00
#
_symmetry.space_group_name_H-M   'P 1'
#
loop_
_entity.id
_entity.type
_entity.pdbx_description
1 polymer ?
#
loop_
_entity_poly.entity_id
_entity_poly.type
_entity_poly.pdbx_seq_one_letter_code
_entity_poly.pdbx_strand_id
1 'polypeptide(L)'
;MKIKRIAIVAIVMSIMCVGIAQTAVANDLIVVATKAAYDVSQKWVDFLTLNEVPVQHVTPQKFDKYKKEPFVVLMGGMDEPDGIKAFAKEILAEDELKHVSEKGNGELYFKFKVFDPMQTIIVIAGSDMTAVVEARKKYKNEWLNSFITWFDLDMEMEHKFHVY
;
A
#
# COMPACT_ATOMS: atom_id res chain seq x y z
N MET A 1 10.39 -58.31 53.44
CA MET A 1 9.50 -57.20 53.15
C MET A 1 10.13 -56.35 52.02
N LYS A 2 9.61 -56.47 50.78
CA LYS A 2 10.22 -55.90 49.59
C LYS A 2 9.57 -54.53 49.33
N ILE A 3 10.34 -53.46 49.50
CA ILE A 3 9.89 -52.09 49.17
C ILE A 3 10.05 -51.91 47.66
N LYS A 4 8.94 -51.81 46.96
CA LYS A 4 8.90 -51.48 45.55
C LYS A 4 9.25 -49.99 45.38
N ARG A 5 10.35 -49.73 44.73
CA ARG A 5 10.73 -48.39 44.28
C ARG A 5 9.81 -47.98 43.13
N ILE A 6 8.90 -47.06 43.39
CA ILE A 6 8.11 -46.41 42.38
C ILE A 6 9.00 -45.34 41.78
N ALA A 7 9.45 -45.61 40.56
CA ALA A 7 10.13 -44.61 39.74
C ALA A 7 9.07 -43.63 39.22
N ILE A 8 9.02 -42.46 39.83
CA ILE A 8 8.24 -41.34 39.28
C ILE A 8 9.03 -40.82 38.09
N VAL A 9 8.62 -41.24 36.91
CA VAL A 9 9.08 -40.64 35.68
C VAL A 9 8.37 -39.27 35.58
N ALA A 10 9.05 -38.23 36.04
CA ALA A 10 8.68 -36.87 35.76
C ALA A 10 8.86 -36.64 34.27
N ILE A 11 7.80 -36.82 33.52
CA ILE A 11 7.72 -36.33 32.15
C ILE A 11 7.67 -34.80 32.27
N VAL A 12 8.85 -34.20 32.21
CA VAL A 12 8.99 -32.78 31.93
C VAL A 12 8.51 -32.57 30.50
N MET A 13 7.22 -32.32 30.35
CA MET A 13 6.67 -31.80 29.15
C MET A 13 7.22 -30.36 29.02
N SER A 14 8.45 -30.27 28.45
CA SER A 14 8.90 -29.00 27.87
C SER A 14 7.93 -28.68 26.75
N ILE A 15 6.90 -27.92 27.10
CA ILE A 15 6.15 -27.15 26.14
C ILE A 15 7.17 -26.16 25.57
N MET A 16 7.87 -26.58 24.54
CA MET A 16 8.47 -25.64 23.61
C MET A 16 7.30 -24.81 23.08
N CYS A 17 7.04 -23.69 23.74
CA CYS A 17 6.47 -22.54 23.07
C CYS A 17 7.47 -22.17 21.96
N VAL A 18 7.39 -22.90 20.86
CA VAL A 18 7.83 -22.36 19.59
C VAL A 18 6.92 -21.18 19.39
N GLY A 19 7.35 -20.03 19.92
CA GLY A 19 6.86 -18.75 19.48
C GLY A 19 7.10 -18.77 17.98
N ILE A 20 6.08 -19.14 17.24
CA ILE A 20 5.98 -18.76 15.84
C ILE A 20 5.93 -17.23 15.97
N ALA A 21 7.13 -16.61 15.92
CA ALA A 21 7.22 -15.26 15.50
C ALA A 21 6.49 -15.30 14.16
N GLN A 22 5.23 -14.89 14.16
CA GLN A 22 4.62 -14.41 12.94
C GLN A 22 5.53 -13.26 12.54
N THR A 23 6.53 -13.59 11.73
CA THR A 23 7.13 -12.59 10.88
C THR A 23 5.91 -12.02 10.17
N ALA A 24 5.49 -10.84 10.58
CA ALA A 24 4.57 -10.06 9.80
C ALA A 24 5.22 -10.09 8.41
N VAL A 25 4.59 -10.80 7.49
CA VAL A 25 4.99 -10.76 6.09
C VAL A 25 4.82 -9.29 5.77
N ALA A 26 5.94 -8.58 5.65
CA ALA A 26 5.91 -7.20 5.28
C ALA A 26 5.25 -7.20 3.90
N ASN A 27 3.96 -6.84 3.87
CA ASN A 27 3.23 -6.78 2.62
C ASN A 27 3.85 -5.65 1.79
N ASP A 28 4.23 -5.97 0.58
CA ASP A 28 4.76 -4.98 -0.33
C ASP A 28 3.70 -3.90 -0.62
N LEU A 29 4.11 -2.65 -0.61
CA LEU A 29 3.29 -1.59 -1.17
C LEU A 29 3.43 -1.61 -2.68
N ILE A 30 2.37 -1.94 -3.38
CA ILE A 30 2.35 -1.96 -4.84
C ILE A 30 1.98 -0.57 -5.37
N VAL A 31 2.89 0.07 -6.07
CA VAL A 31 2.65 1.37 -6.72
C VAL A 31 2.46 1.15 -8.22
N VAL A 32 1.23 1.27 -8.67
CA VAL A 32 0.84 1.12 -10.08
C VAL A 32 0.80 2.49 -10.74
N ALA A 33 1.77 2.74 -11.60
CA ALA A 33 1.91 4.03 -12.26
C ALA A 33 2.71 3.89 -13.55
N THR A 34 2.54 4.83 -14.49
CA THR A 34 3.52 5.02 -15.55
C THR A 34 4.86 5.46 -14.94
N LYS A 35 5.95 5.31 -15.71
CA LYS A 35 7.26 5.79 -15.21
C LYS A 35 7.21 7.27 -14.84
N ALA A 36 6.56 8.10 -15.65
CA ALA A 36 6.45 9.54 -15.40
C ALA A 36 5.72 9.83 -14.09
N ALA A 37 4.59 9.17 -13.85
CA ALA A 37 3.83 9.30 -12.61
C ALA A 37 4.61 8.79 -11.39
N TYR A 38 5.36 7.71 -11.53
CA TYR A 38 6.20 7.18 -10.46
C TYR A 38 7.36 8.13 -10.12
N ASP A 39 8.06 8.66 -11.12
CA ASP A 39 9.23 9.54 -10.93
C ASP A 39 8.87 10.82 -10.15
N VAL A 40 7.69 11.41 -10.38
CA VAL A 40 7.24 12.58 -9.59
C VAL A 40 6.91 12.24 -8.14
N SER A 41 6.87 10.98 -7.79
CA SER A 41 6.56 10.48 -6.46
C SER A 41 7.80 9.99 -5.69
N GLN A 42 8.99 10.11 -6.25
CA GLN A 42 10.21 9.52 -5.71
C GLN A 42 10.46 9.89 -4.23
N LYS A 43 10.20 11.13 -3.84
CA LYS A 43 10.44 11.58 -2.46
C LYS A 43 9.68 10.77 -1.40
N TRP A 44 8.42 10.44 -1.64
CA TRP A 44 7.66 9.64 -0.68
C TRP A 44 8.00 8.15 -0.78
N VAL A 45 8.39 7.67 -1.95
CA VAL A 45 8.94 6.32 -2.12
C VAL A 45 10.23 6.18 -1.32
N ASP A 46 11.13 7.16 -1.41
CA ASP A 46 12.37 7.19 -0.62
C ASP A 46 12.08 7.20 0.89
N PHE A 47 11.09 8.00 1.32
CA PHE A 47 10.64 8.02 2.72
C PHE A 47 10.18 6.63 3.18
N LEU A 48 9.33 5.95 2.42
CA LEU A 48 8.86 4.59 2.76
C LEU A 48 10.01 3.59 2.79
N THR A 49 10.90 3.64 1.79
CA THR A 49 12.06 2.75 1.70
C THR A 49 13.02 2.94 2.88
N LEU A 50 13.24 4.17 3.32
CA LEU A 50 14.05 4.47 4.51
C LEU A 50 13.41 3.98 5.81
N ASN A 51 12.09 3.78 5.83
CA ASN A 51 11.34 3.17 6.92
C ASN A 51 11.11 1.66 6.70
N GLU A 52 11.94 1.03 5.88
CA GLU A 52 11.93 -0.42 5.64
C GLU A 52 10.61 -0.95 5.02
N VAL A 53 9.78 -0.07 4.44
CA VAL A 53 8.59 -0.47 3.68
C VAL A 53 9.02 -0.95 2.30
N PRO A 54 8.78 -2.20 1.94
CA PRO A 54 9.09 -2.69 0.60
C PRO A 54 8.10 -2.08 -0.40
N VAL A 55 8.62 -1.20 -1.28
CA VAL A 55 7.84 -0.56 -2.34
C VAL A 55 8.16 -1.18 -3.67
N GLN A 56 7.14 -1.70 -4.36
CA GLN A 56 7.27 -2.27 -5.69
C GLN A 56 6.57 -1.40 -6.73
N HIS A 57 7.33 -0.83 -7.67
CA HIS A 57 6.78 -0.16 -8.84
C HIS A 57 6.30 -1.17 -9.88
N VAL A 58 5.06 -1.05 -10.28
CA VAL A 58 4.40 -1.88 -11.29
C VAL A 58 3.82 -0.98 -12.37
N THR A 59 4.15 -1.27 -13.63
CA THR A 59 3.50 -0.55 -14.73
C THR A 59 2.03 -0.98 -14.87
N PRO A 60 1.12 -0.10 -15.33
CA PRO A 60 -0.30 -0.43 -15.46
C PRO A 60 -0.56 -1.75 -16.20
N GLN A 61 0.20 -2.04 -17.28
CA GLN A 61 0.04 -3.26 -18.10
C GLN A 61 0.31 -4.56 -17.30
N LYS A 62 1.00 -4.47 -16.15
CA LYS A 62 1.33 -5.63 -15.31
C LYS A 62 0.42 -5.74 -14.08
N PHE A 63 -0.48 -4.78 -13.86
CA PHE A 63 -1.27 -4.70 -12.63
C PHE A 63 -2.14 -5.94 -12.38
N ASP A 64 -2.64 -6.62 -13.40
CA ASP A 64 -3.47 -7.82 -13.23
C ASP A 64 -2.81 -8.89 -12.34
N LYS A 65 -1.49 -8.96 -12.30
CA LYS A 65 -0.75 -9.89 -11.45
C LYS A 65 -0.75 -9.49 -9.97
N TYR A 66 -1.00 -8.23 -9.69
CA TYR A 66 -0.92 -7.61 -8.36
C TYR A 66 -2.29 -7.12 -7.85
N LYS A 67 -3.36 -7.40 -8.60
CA LYS A 67 -4.72 -6.92 -8.26
C LYS A 67 -5.19 -7.33 -6.87
N LYS A 68 -4.66 -8.41 -6.31
CA LYS A 68 -5.08 -8.94 -5.00
C LYS A 68 -4.13 -8.58 -3.86
N GLU A 69 -3.09 -7.83 -4.14
CA GLU A 69 -2.19 -7.37 -3.08
C GLU A 69 -2.94 -6.49 -2.08
N PRO A 70 -2.64 -6.59 -0.78
CA PRO A 70 -3.41 -5.91 0.25
C PRO A 70 -3.29 -4.39 0.21
N PHE A 71 -2.14 -3.86 -0.20
CA PHE A 71 -1.88 -2.42 -0.25
C PHE A 71 -1.45 -1.99 -1.65
N VAL A 72 -2.31 -1.22 -2.31
CA VAL A 72 -2.07 -0.74 -3.67
C VAL A 72 -2.26 0.76 -3.74
N VAL A 73 -1.33 1.46 -4.39
CA VAL A 73 -1.51 2.83 -4.85
C VAL A 73 -1.61 2.81 -6.37
N LEU A 74 -2.71 3.30 -6.90
CA LEU A 74 -2.93 3.47 -8.32
C LEU A 74 -2.82 4.97 -8.64
N MET A 75 -1.84 5.37 -9.47
CA MET A 75 -1.58 6.79 -9.68
C MET A 75 -1.31 7.12 -11.16
N GLY A 76 -2.03 8.13 -11.69
CA GLY A 76 -1.81 8.59 -13.07
C GLY A 76 -2.90 9.48 -13.62
N GLY A 77 -2.60 10.07 -14.79
CA GLY A 77 -3.54 10.87 -15.58
C GLY A 77 -4.52 10.02 -16.38
N MET A 78 -5.72 10.54 -16.57
CA MET A 78 -6.74 9.89 -17.42
C MET A 78 -6.43 10.05 -18.92
N ASP A 79 -5.58 10.98 -19.27
CA ASP A 79 -5.13 11.23 -20.65
C ASP A 79 -3.86 10.46 -21.04
N GLU A 80 -3.17 9.82 -20.05
CA GLU A 80 -1.93 9.10 -20.33
C GLU A 80 -2.19 7.85 -21.19
N PRO A 81 -1.47 7.72 -22.33
CA PRO A 81 -1.42 6.46 -23.06
C PRO A 81 -0.87 5.37 -22.14
N ASP A 82 -1.49 4.19 -22.15
CA ASP A 82 -1.06 3.07 -21.31
C ASP A 82 -1.05 3.38 -19.79
N GLY A 83 -1.76 4.42 -19.35
CA GLY A 83 -1.91 4.81 -17.95
C GLY A 83 -2.93 3.98 -17.19
N ILE A 84 -3.36 4.51 -16.05
CA ILE A 84 -4.24 3.81 -15.12
C ILE A 84 -5.72 3.79 -15.52
N LYS A 85 -6.12 4.46 -16.61
CA LYS A 85 -7.51 4.70 -16.99
C LYS A 85 -8.38 3.43 -17.05
N ALA A 86 -7.84 2.34 -17.57
CA ALA A 86 -8.58 1.08 -17.67
C ALA A 86 -8.96 0.56 -16.27
N PHE A 87 -8.01 0.59 -15.34
CA PHE A 87 -8.22 0.12 -13.96
C PHE A 87 -9.04 1.12 -13.14
N ALA A 88 -8.86 2.42 -13.36
CA ALA A 88 -9.71 3.44 -12.74
C ALA A 88 -11.20 3.20 -13.05
N LYS A 89 -11.54 2.77 -14.27
CA LYS A 89 -12.90 2.39 -14.66
C LYS A 89 -13.44 1.17 -13.92
N GLU A 90 -12.57 0.25 -13.50
CA GLU A 90 -12.99 -0.94 -12.73
C GLU A 90 -13.19 -0.62 -11.23
N ILE A 91 -12.51 0.42 -10.73
CA ILE A 91 -12.36 0.70 -9.30
C ILE A 91 -13.21 1.88 -8.85
N LEU A 92 -13.29 2.93 -9.67
CA LEU A 92 -14.01 4.17 -9.36
C LEU A 92 -15.49 4.05 -9.75
N ALA A 93 -16.35 4.71 -8.97
CA ALA A 93 -17.73 4.91 -9.35
C ALA A 93 -17.83 5.85 -10.58
N GLU A 94 -18.95 5.83 -11.28
CA GLU A 94 -19.12 6.58 -12.53
C GLU A 94 -18.94 8.09 -12.34
N ASP A 95 -19.47 8.65 -11.25
CA ASP A 95 -19.32 10.05 -10.89
C ASP A 95 -17.88 10.43 -10.51
N GLU A 96 -17.18 9.56 -9.78
CA GLU A 96 -15.77 9.74 -9.44
C GLU A 96 -14.89 9.72 -10.70
N LEU A 97 -15.12 8.74 -11.58
CA LEU A 97 -14.42 8.62 -12.86
C LEU A 97 -14.65 9.84 -13.76
N LYS A 98 -15.91 10.31 -13.81
CA LYS A 98 -16.26 11.52 -14.54
C LYS A 98 -15.51 12.72 -13.97
N HIS A 99 -15.52 12.87 -12.64
CA HIS A 99 -14.84 13.99 -11.97
C HIS A 99 -13.35 14.07 -12.33
N VAL A 100 -12.60 12.97 -12.21
CA VAL A 100 -11.15 12.96 -12.52
C VAL A 100 -10.84 13.02 -14.01
N SER A 101 -11.84 12.82 -14.86
CA SER A 101 -11.69 12.96 -16.32
C SER A 101 -11.96 14.39 -16.81
N GLU A 102 -12.58 15.24 -16.00
CA GLU A 102 -12.81 16.63 -16.33
C GLU A 102 -11.53 17.45 -16.22
N LYS A 103 -11.26 18.29 -17.21
CA LYS A 103 -10.01 19.06 -17.32
C LYS A 103 -9.66 19.84 -16.06
N GLY A 104 -8.45 19.64 -15.55
CA GLY A 104 -7.91 20.31 -14.37
C GLY A 104 -8.32 19.66 -13.04
N ASN A 105 -9.20 18.67 -13.06
CA ASN A 105 -9.58 17.96 -11.85
C ASN A 105 -8.62 16.83 -11.50
N GLY A 106 -8.27 16.76 -10.21
CA GLY A 106 -7.51 15.66 -9.65
C GLY A 106 -8.03 15.35 -8.24
N GLU A 107 -8.10 14.08 -7.89
CA GLU A 107 -8.69 13.64 -6.64
C GLU A 107 -7.99 12.40 -6.09
N LEU A 108 -8.18 12.16 -4.77
CA LEU A 108 -7.73 10.97 -4.07
C LEU A 108 -8.95 10.20 -3.56
N TYR A 109 -8.97 8.90 -3.82
CA TYR A 109 -10.01 7.98 -3.35
C TYR A 109 -9.42 6.83 -2.58
N PHE A 110 -10.06 6.45 -1.49
CA PHE A 110 -9.83 5.19 -0.80
C PHE A 110 -10.87 4.17 -1.22
N LYS A 111 -10.41 3.02 -1.69
CA LYS A 111 -11.25 1.89 -2.11
C LYS A 111 -10.89 0.66 -1.29
N PHE A 112 -11.89 0.02 -0.74
CA PHE A 112 -11.72 -1.12 0.14
C PHE A 112 -12.35 -2.36 -0.47
N LYS A 113 -11.67 -3.51 -0.31
CA LYS A 113 -12.22 -4.83 -0.69
C LYS A 113 -12.63 -4.91 -2.15
N VAL A 114 -11.86 -4.32 -3.05
CA VAL A 114 -12.20 -4.27 -4.48
C VAL A 114 -11.99 -5.64 -5.13
N PHE A 115 -10.79 -6.20 -5.02
CA PHE A 115 -10.42 -7.48 -5.62
C PHE A 115 -10.10 -8.56 -4.58
N ASP A 116 -9.91 -8.16 -3.31
CA ASP A 116 -9.64 -9.04 -2.18
C ASP A 116 -10.27 -8.47 -0.89
N PRO A 117 -10.80 -9.31 0.02
CA PRO A 117 -11.45 -8.86 1.26
C PRO A 117 -10.56 -8.05 2.22
N MET A 118 -9.24 -8.21 2.13
CA MET A 118 -8.26 -7.51 2.99
C MET A 118 -7.60 -6.31 2.30
N GLN A 119 -8.05 -5.99 1.08
CA GLN A 119 -7.40 -4.99 0.25
C GLN A 119 -7.84 -3.57 0.56
N THR A 120 -6.87 -2.66 0.51
CA THR A 120 -7.08 -1.22 0.40
C THR A 120 -6.32 -0.67 -0.81
N ILE A 121 -7.02 0.08 -1.64
CA ILE A 121 -6.44 0.76 -2.81
C ILE A 121 -6.56 2.27 -2.59
N ILE A 122 -5.45 2.99 -2.70
CA ILE A 122 -5.45 4.45 -2.85
C ILE A 122 -5.40 4.74 -4.35
N VAL A 123 -6.38 5.48 -4.84
CA VAL A 123 -6.39 5.98 -6.23
C VAL A 123 -6.10 7.48 -6.20
N ILE A 124 -4.98 7.89 -6.80
CA ILE A 124 -4.62 9.29 -7.00
C ILE A 124 -4.71 9.54 -8.50
N ALA A 125 -5.80 10.10 -8.94
CA ALA A 125 -6.12 10.25 -10.34
C ALA A 125 -6.39 11.72 -10.70
N GLY A 126 -6.11 12.08 -11.94
CA GLY A 126 -6.41 13.41 -12.45
C GLY A 126 -6.63 13.39 -13.97
N SER A 127 -7.19 14.48 -14.52
CA SER A 127 -7.38 14.60 -15.97
C SER A 127 -6.08 14.45 -16.75
N ASP A 128 -4.99 14.92 -16.15
CA ASP A 128 -3.61 14.89 -16.66
C ASP A 128 -2.61 14.80 -15.50
N MET A 129 -1.32 14.71 -15.79
CA MET A 129 -0.27 14.61 -14.77
C MET A 129 -0.18 15.84 -13.86
N THR A 130 -0.51 17.04 -14.36
CA THR A 130 -0.54 18.25 -13.51
C THR A 130 -1.59 18.12 -12.43
N ALA A 131 -2.80 17.70 -12.80
CA ALA A 131 -3.90 17.46 -11.88
C ALA A 131 -3.57 16.34 -10.85
N VAL A 132 -2.88 15.28 -11.26
CA VAL A 132 -2.38 14.22 -10.36
C VAL A 132 -1.40 14.79 -9.32
N VAL A 133 -0.44 15.61 -9.75
CA VAL A 133 0.55 16.22 -8.84
C VAL A 133 -0.14 17.14 -7.83
N GLU A 134 -1.11 17.94 -8.27
CA GLU A 134 -1.87 18.84 -7.38
C GLU A 134 -2.76 18.04 -6.41
N ALA A 135 -3.44 17.00 -6.86
CA ALA A 135 -4.20 16.10 -5.99
C ALA A 135 -3.30 15.46 -4.91
N ARG A 136 -2.14 14.94 -5.30
CA ARG A 136 -1.17 14.37 -4.38
C ARG A 136 -0.71 15.37 -3.32
N LYS A 137 -0.47 16.63 -3.68
CA LYS A 137 -0.09 17.69 -2.73
C LYS A 137 -1.25 18.04 -1.80
N LYS A 138 -2.46 18.22 -2.37
CA LYS A 138 -3.67 18.57 -1.64
C LYS A 138 -4.00 17.54 -0.56
N TYR A 139 -3.88 16.26 -0.88
CA TYR A 139 -4.22 15.14 0.01
C TYR A 139 -3.00 14.49 0.65
N LYS A 140 -1.90 15.25 0.82
CA LYS A 140 -0.66 14.72 1.38
C LYS A 140 -0.86 14.03 2.72
N ASN A 141 -1.58 14.65 3.64
CA ASN A 141 -1.75 14.12 4.98
C ASN A 141 -2.58 12.83 4.98
N GLU A 142 -3.60 12.75 4.12
CA GLU A 142 -4.50 11.60 4.03
C GLU A 142 -3.76 10.35 3.56
N TRP A 143 -3.01 10.43 2.46
CA TRP A 143 -2.28 9.26 1.97
C TRP A 143 -1.06 8.93 2.84
N LEU A 144 -0.38 9.93 3.44
CA LEU A 144 0.74 9.70 4.34
C LEU A 144 0.29 9.01 5.64
N ASN A 145 -0.80 9.49 6.26
CA ASN A 145 -1.38 8.85 7.44
C ASN A 145 -1.80 7.39 7.17
N SER A 146 -2.26 7.10 5.95
CA SER A 146 -2.57 5.73 5.57
C SER A 146 -1.33 4.85 5.57
N PHE A 147 -0.22 5.31 5.04
CA PHE A 147 1.05 4.54 5.06
C PHE A 147 1.57 4.36 6.48
N ILE A 148 1.54 5.41 7.31
CA ILE A 148 1.90 5.33 8.72
C ILE A 148 1.08 4.24 9.42
N THR A 149 -0.24 4.23 9.19
CA THR A 149 -1.15 3.23 9.79
C THR A 149 -0.92 1.83 9.22
N TRP A 150 -0.71 1.68 7.92
CA TRP A 150 -0.56 0.37 7.28
C TRP A 150 0.74 -0.34 7.64
N PHE A 151 1.80 0.44 7.83
CA PHE A 151 3.15 -0.07 8.04
C PHE A 151 3.72 0.23 9.43
N ASP A 152 2.89 0.75 10.36
CA ASP A 152 3.28 1.10 11.74
C ASP A 152 4.54 1.98 11.81
N LEU A 153 4.55 3.04 10.97
CA LEU A 153 5.72 3.91 10.85
C LEU A 153 5.81 4.93 11.98
N ASP A 154 7.03 5.27 12.36
CA ASP A 154 7.29 6.30 13.37
C ASP A 154 7.04 7.71 12.81
N MET A 155 6.09 8.43 13.42
CA MET A 155 5.72 9.80 13.04
C MET A 155 6.87 10.82 13.21
N GLU A 156 7.84 10.57 14.11
CA GLU A 156 8.96 11.49 14.29
C GLU A 156 9.83 11.60 13.03
N MET A 157 9.81 10.59 12.19
CA MET A 157 10.57 10.59 10.94
C MET A 157 9.98 11.51 9.87
N GLU A 158 8.67 11.82 9.91
CA GLU A 158 8.02 12.74 8.95
C GLU A 158 8.67 14.13 8.96
N HIS A 159 9.02 14.64 10.15
CA HIS A 159 9.63 15.97 10.30
C HIS A 159 11.05 16.06 9.73
N LYS A 160 11.75 14.94 9.55
CA LYS A 160 13.09 14.90 8.97
C LYS A 160 13.09 14.92 7.45
N PHE A 161 12.00 14.48 6.84
CA PHE A 161 11.83 14.48 5.39
C PHE A 161 10.81 15.54 5.00
N HIS A 162 11.29 16.66 4.44
CA HIS A 162 10.41 17.61 3.75
C HIS A 162 9.88 16.96 2.47
N VAL A 163 8.84 16.13 2.61
CA VAL A 163 8.15 15.46 1.50
C VAL A 163 7.22 16.47 0.83
N TYR A 164 7.81 17.37 0.04
CA TYR A 164 7.08 18.36 -0.77
C TYR A 164 7.06 17.95 -2.24
#